data_ac2f08fa8d7e74b7be94e13186cae4b1
#
_entry.id   ac2f08fa8d7e74b7be94e13186cae4b1
#
_cell.length_a   1.000
_cell.length_b   1.000
_cell.length_c   1.000
_cell.angle_alpha   90.00
_cell.angle_beta   90.00
_cell.angle_gamma   90.00
#
_symmetry.space_group_name_H-M   'P 1'
#
loop_
_entity.id
_entity.type
_entity.pdbx_description
1 polymer ?
#
loop_
_entity_poly.entity_id
_entity_poly.type
_entity_poly.pdbx_seq_one_letter_code
_entity_poly.pdbx_strand_id
1 'polypeptide(L)'
;MAKTARMSTSRRIEAVLTEEIAAGELAPGTRLDEVRLAARFDASRTPVREALGRLAAQGILIQGEKRGVFVAEYSREELAQIFEAMHEIEAACARMAAQRLSLLSRTEIETAQADCVSAAEKGDRAAYLRANEAFHQAIYRATGNPYFAEIASEFRQRTGPFRAKKFATKEDLIVSAQNHEALINDIFSEDSGVASNSMRTHMETSFLQVLKVN
;
A
#
# COMPACT_ATOMS: atom_id res chain seq x y z
N MET A 1 -26.74 -5.86 20.44
CA MET A 1 -25.47 -6.62 20.41
C MET A 1 -25.11 -6.89 18.95
N ALA A 2 -24.23 -6.11 18.37
CA ALA A 2 -23.75 -6.32 17.00
C ALA A 2 -22.85 -7.57 16.97
N LYS A 3 -23.26 -8.60 16.23
CA LYS A 3 -22.51 -9.82 15.97
C LYS A 3 -21.26 -9.41 15.18
N THR A 4 -20.11 -9.40 15.80
CA THR A 4 -18.81 -9.16 15.12
C THR A 4 -18.73 -10.22 14.00
N ALA A 5 -18.91 -9.81 12.76
CA ALA A 5 -18.89 -10.71 11.61
C ALA A 5 -17.48 -11.32 11.53
N ARG A 6 -17.35 -12.60 11.83
CA ARG A 6 -16.11 -13.37 11.73
C ARG A 6 -15.68 -13.31 10.26
N MET A 7 -14.51 -12.73 10.01
CA MET A 7 -13.94 -12.63 8.66
C MET A 7 -13.91 -14.01 8.00
N SER A 8 -14.38 -14.13 6.76
CA SER A 8 -14.38 -15.40 6.04
C SER A 8 -12.95 -15.90 5.81
N THR A 9 -12.78 -17.23 5.71
CA THR A 9 -11.48 -17.85 5.45
C THR A 9 -10.83 -17.28 4.18
N SER A 10 -11.62 -17.05 3.12
CA SER A 10 -11.09 -16.47 1.88
C SER A 10 -10.61 -15.02 2.04
N ARG A 11 -11.30 -14.20 2.87
CA ARG A 11 -10.85 -12.84 3.19
C ARG A 11 -9.58 -12.83 4.04
N ARG A 12 -9.45 -13.77 4.98
CA ARG A 12 -8.23 -13.94 5.78
C ARG A 12 -7.04 -14.31 4.90
N ILE A 13 -7.22 -15.25 3.97
CA ILE A 13 -6.17 -15.66 3.01
C ILE A 13 -5.76 -14.48 2.14
N GLU A 14 -6.73 -13.76 1.58
CA GLU A 14 -6.51 -12.55 0.77
C GLU A 14 -5.67 -11.51 1.54
N ALA A 15 -6.06 -11.18 2.77
CA ALA A 15 -5.36 -10.20 3.59
C ALA A 15 -3.90 -10.59 3.86
N VAL A 16 -3.65 -11.85 4.26
CA VAL A 16 -2.29 -12.34 4.52
C VAL A 16 -1.44 -12.32 3.26
N LEU A 17 -1.97 -12.80 2.13
CA LEU A 17 -1.22 -12.80 0.87
C LEU A 17 -0.93 -11.36 0.39
N THR A 18 -1.89 -10.44 0.54
CA THR A 18 -1.69 -9.02 0.21
C THR A 18 -0.55 -8.42 1.04
N GLU A 19 -0.52 -8.70 2.34
CA GLU A 19 0.53 -8.21 3.25
C GLU A 19 1.91 -8.78 2.87
N GLU A 20 2.02 -10.08 2.63
CA GLU A 20 3.27 -10.74 2.23
C GLU A 20 3.79 -10.26 0.86
N ILE A 21 2.88 -10.06 -0.10
CA ILE A 21 3.23 -9.50 -1.41
C ILE A 21 3.70 -8.04 -1.24
N ALA A 22 2.95 -7.22 -0.49
CA ALA A 22 3.30 -5.83 -0.25
C ALA A 22 4.61 -5.66 0.51
N ALA A 23 4.93 -6.59 1.42
CA ALA A 23 6.21 -6.64 2.13
C ALA A 23 7.38 -7.14 1.27
N GLY A 24 7.10 -7.70 0.08
CA GLY A 24 8.10 -8.29 -0.82
C GLY A 24 8.56 -9.70 -0.40
N GLU A 25 7.88 -10.32 0.57
CA GLU A 25 8.12 -11.72 0.97
C GLU A 25 7.74 -12.69 -0.15
N LEU A 26 6.66 -12.37 -0.87
CA LEU A 26 6.30 -12.98 -2.14
C LEU A 26 6.69 -12.04 -3.27
N ALA A 27 7.87 -12.26 -3.85
CA ALA A 27 8.43 -11.41 -4.89
C ALA A 27 7.60 -11.46 -6.20
N PRO A 28 7.67 -10.41 -7.07
CA PRO A 28 7.13 -10.45 -8.41
C PRO A 28 7.58 -11.71 -9.16
N GLY A 29 6.69 -12.32 -9.94
CA GLY A 29 6.92 -13.59 -10.64
C GLY A 29 6.79 -14.85 -9.78
N THR A 30 6.63 -14.73 -8.46
CA THR A 30 6.43 -15.90 -7.57
C THR A 30 5.15 -16.64 -7.92
N ARG A 31 5.26 -17.95 -8.17
CA ARG A 31 4.10 -18.82 -8.42
C ARG A 31 3.38 -19.17 -7.13
N LEU A 32 2.07 -18.97 -7.10
CA LEU A 32 1.20 -19.34 -5.99
C LEU A 32 0.48 -20.66 -6.31
N ASP A 33 0.77 -21.70 -5.51
CA ASP A 33 0.19 -23.02 -5.67
C ASP A 33 -1.01 -23.22 -4.75
N GLU A 34 -2.20 -23.47 -5.33
CA GLU A 34 -3.46 -23.63 -4.58
C GLU A 34 -3.39 -24.76 -3.54
N VAL A 35 -2.68 -25.87 -3.82
CA VAL A 35 -2.63 -27.01 -2.89
C VAL A 35 -1.74 -26.68 -1.71
N ARG A 36 -0.59 -26.04 -1.95
CA ARG A 36 0.31 -25.59 -0.87
C ARG A 36 -0.34 -24.53 0.00
N LEU A 37 -1.06 -23.56 -0.62
CA LEU A 37 -1.79 -22.54 0.12
C LEU A 37 -2.94 -23.14 0.94
N ALA A 38 -3.69 -24.09 0.39
CA ALA A 38 -4.74 -24.79 1.13
C ALA A 38 -4.19 -25.48 2.37
N ALA A 39 -3.07 -26.20 2.25
CA ALA A 39 -2.38 -26.82 3.37
C ALA A 39 -1.87 -25.78 4.40
N ARG A 40 -1.23 -24.69 3.92
CA ARG A 40 -0.69 -23.62 4.77
C ARG A 40 -1.75 -22.94 5.62
N PHE A 41 -2.93 -22.68 5.04
CA PHE A 41 -4.02 -21.97 5.70
C PHE A 41 -5.02 -22.90 6.43
N ASP A 42 -4.77 -24.19 6.45
CA ASP A 42 -5.70 -25.21 6.96
C ASP A 42 -7.12 -24.99 6.39
N ALA A 43 -7.21 -24.95 5.06
CA ALA A 43 -8.43 -24.62 4.34
C ALA A 43 -8.65 -25.55 3.14
N SER A 44 -9.89 -25.63 2.67
CA SER A 44 -10.17 -26.27 1.37
C SER A 44 -9.68 -25.38 0.21
N ARG A 45 -9.64 -25.94 -1.01
CA ARG A 45 -9.20 -25.21 -2.22
C ARG A 45 -10.14 -24.07 -2.62
N THR A 46 -11.42 -24.16 -2.28
CA THR A 46 -12.43 -23.16 -2.65
C THR A 46 -12.11 -21.77 -2.10
N PRO A 47 -11.94 -21.54 -0.77
CA PRO A 47 -11.60 -20.21 -0.25
C PRO A 47 -10.23 -19.70 -0.74
N VAL A 48 -9.29 -20.59 -1.06
CA VAL A 48 -8.01 -20.21 -1.67
C VAL A 48 -8.24 -19.63 -3.08
N ARG A 49 -9.01 -20.32 -3.94
CA ARG A 49 -9.34 -19.84 -5.28
C ARG A 49 -10.08 -18.51 -5.26
N GLU A 50 -11.03 -18.35 -4.33
CA GLU A 50 -11.75 -17.08 -4.17
C GLU A 50 -10.79 -15.93 -3.80
N ALA A 51 -9.85 -16.16 -2.89
CA ALA A 51 -8.85 -15.19 -2.51
C ALA A 51 -7.92 -14.84 -3.69
N LEU A 52 -7.37 -15.85 -4.37
CA LEU A 52 -6.52 -15.66 -5.55
C LEU A 52 -7.27 -14.96 -6.69
N GLY A 53 -8.54 -15.30 -6.91
CA GLY A 53 -9.38 -14.65 -7.91
C GLY A 53 -9.58 -13.15 -7.64
N ARG A 54 -9.80 -12.76 -6.38
CA ARG A 54 -9.91 -11.35 -6.00
C ARG A 54 -8.59 -10.60 -6.18
N LEU A 55 -7.47 -11.18 -5.74
CA LEU A 55 -6.14 -10.58 -5.94
C LEU A 55 -5.80 -10.45 -7.43
N ALA A 56 -6.23 -11.39 -8.26
CA ALA A 56 -6.08 -11.29 -9.71
C ALA A 56 -6.96 -10.17 -10.32
N ALA A 57 -8.20 -10.02 -9.84
CA ALA A 57 -9.07 -8.93 -10.28
C ALA A 57 -8.51 -7.54 -9.92
N GLN A 58 -7.78 -7.45 -8.81
CA GLN A 58 -7.06 -6.23 -8.39
C GLN A 58 -5.73 -6.02 -9.13
N GLY A 59 -5.30 -6.95 -9.99
CA GLY A 59 -4.02 -6.87 -10.70
C GLY A 59 -2.78 -7.10 -9.83
N ILE A 60 -2.97 -7.58 -8.60
CA ILE A 60 -1.86 -7.99 -7.70
C ILE A 60 -1.29 -9.34 -8.16
N LEU A 61 -2.15 -10.20 -8.70
CA LEU A 61 -1.77 -11.47 -9.31
C LEU A 61 -2.15 -11.48 -10.80
N ILE A 62 -1.43 -12.28 -11.55
CA ILE A 62 -1.70 -12.54 -12.97
C ILE A 62 -1.85 -14.05 -13.22
N GLN A 63 -2.63 -14.40 -14.23
CA GLN A 63 -2.68 -15.78 -14.73
C GLN A 63 -1.59 -15.97 -15.76
N GLY A 64 -0.70 -16.94 -15.53
CA GLY A 64 0.34 -17.28 -16.47
C GLY A 64 -0.17 -18.17 -17.62
N GLU A 65 0.53 -18.15 -18.76
CA GLU A 65 0.21 -18.92 -19.96
C GLU A 65 0.07 -20.44 -19.71
N LYS A 66 0.83 -21.00 -18.76
CA LYS A 66 0.85 -22.43 -18.40
C LYS A 66 0.12 -22.72 -17.09
N ARG A 67 -1.19 -22.46 -17.02
CA ARG A 67 -2.02 -22.76 -15.83
C ARG A 67 -1.27 -22.50 -14.50
N GLY A 68 -1.40 -21.32 -13.96
CA GLY A 68 -0.86 -20.93 -12.66
C GLY A 68 -1.18 -19.49 -12.35
N VAL A 69 -1.15 -19.16 -11.08
CA VAL A 69 -1.33 -17.81 -10.59
C VAL A 69 0.02 -17.33 -10.07
N PHE A 70 0.42 -16.14 -10.48
CA PHE A 70 1.74 -15.56 -10.17
C PHE A 70 1.56 -14.16 -9.57
N VAL A 71 2.47 -13.74 -8.71
CA VAL A 71 2.57 -12.34 -8.30
C VAL A 71 2.88 -11.50 -9.54
N ALA A 72 2.16 -10.39 -9.72
CA ALA A 72 2.30 -9.55 -10.90
C ALA A 72 3.74 -9.06 -11.06
N GLU A 73 4.24 -9.14 -12.27
CA GLU A 73 5.54 -8.64 -12.70
C GLU A 73 5.30 -7.60 -13.79
N TYR A 74 5.97 -6.48 -13.69
CA TYR A 74 5.83 -5.36 -14.63
C TYR A 74 7.17 -5.02 -15.24
N SER A 75 7.19 -4.73 -16.53
CA SER A 75 8.32 -4.07 -17.18
C SER A 75 8.56 -2.69 -16.53
N ARG A 76 9.76 -2.15 -16.75
CA ARG A 76 10.10 -0.80 -16.24
C ARG A 76 9.16 0.27 -16.77
N GLU A 77 8.72 0.13 -18.02
CA GLU A 77 7.78 1.04 -18.65
C GLU A 77 6.38 0.94 -18.04
N GLU A 78 5.84 -0.26 -17.89
CA GLU A 78 4.55 -0.49 -17.24
C GLU A 78 4.55 0.00 -15.79
N LEU A 79 5.64 -0.26 -15.06
CA LEU A 79 5.79 0.22 -13.68
C LEU A 79 5.78 1.75 -13.64
N ALA A 80 6.45 2.44 -14.57
CA ALA A 80 6.44 3.89 -14.66
C ALA A 80 5.03 4.43 -14.91
N GLN A 81 4.26 3.82 -15.83
CA GLN A 81 2.88 4.21 -16.11
C GLN A 81 1.94 3.99 -14.91
N ILE A 82 2.13 2.88 -14.16
CA ILE A 82 1.36 2.63 -12.94
C ILE A 82 1.68 3.69 -11.87
N PHE A 83 2.96 4.02 -11.70
CA PHE A 83 3.37 5.05 -10.74
C PHE A 83 2.87 6.44 -11.14
N GLU A 84 2.89 6.81 -12.42
CA GLU A 84 2.32 8.06 -12.92
C GLU A 84 0.85 8.20 -12.53
N ALA A 85 0.04 7.17 -12.82
CA ALA A 85 -1.37 7.15 -12.43
C ALA A 85 -1.55 7.24 -10.90
N MET A 86 -0.74 6.50 -10.13
CA MET A 86 -0.78 6.52 -8.67
C MET A 86 -0.46 7.91 -8.12
N HIS A 87 0.55 8.60 -8.66
CA HIS A 87 0.94 9.95 -8.24
C HIS A 87 -0.22 10.93 -8.37
N GLU A 88 -0.92 10.92 -9.49
CA GLU A 88 -2.06 11.81 -9.71
C GLU A 88 -3.23 11.53 -8.77
N ILE A 89 -3.50 10.26 -8.52
CA ILE A 89 -4.57 9.84 -7.61
C ILE A 89 -4.22 10.23 -6.17
N GLU A 90 -3.00 9.97 -5.71
CA GLU A 90 -2.56 10.33 -4.36
C GLU A 90 -2.50 11.86 -4.15
N ALA A 91 -2.06 12.61 -5.16
CA ALA A 91 -2.10 14.08 -5.13
C ALA A 91 -3.52 14.63 -5.04
N ALA A 92 -4.48 14.01 -5.74
CA ALA A 92 -5.89 14.34 -5.60
C ALA A 92 -6.42 14.00 -4.19
N CYS A 93 -6.00 12.87 -3.61
CA CYS A 93 -6.35 12.51 -2.24
C CYS A 93 -5.81 13.53 -1.23
N ALA A 94 -4.54 13.95 -1.33
CA ALA A 94 -3.96 14.96 -0.43
C ALA A 94 -4.68 16.31 -0.55
N ARG A 95 -4.99 16.75 -1.78
CA ARG A 95 -5.78 17.95 -2.04
C ARG A 95 -7.16 17.90 -1.36
N MET A 96 -7.86 16.78 -1.51
CA MET A 96 -9.19 16.61 -0.90
C MET A 96 -9.12 16.48 0.61
N ALA A 97 -8.10 15.81 1.14
CA ALA A 97 -7.85 15.70 2.57
C ALA A 97 -7.65 17.08 3.21
N ALA A 98 -6.82 17.95 2.60
CA ALA A 98 -6.61 19.31 3.07
C ALA A 98 -7.92 20.14 3.09
N GLN A 99 -8.78 19.99 2.07
CA GLN A 99 -10.07 20.68 1.99
C GLN A 99 -11.11 20.20 3.02
N ARG A 100 -10.96 18.99 3.54
CA ARG A 100 -11.97 18.31 4.37
C ARG A 100 -11.41 17.85 5.71
N LEU A 101 -10.28 18.44 6.10
CA LEU A 101 -9.55 18.04 7.29
C LEU A 101 -10.43 18.19 8.54
N SER A 102 -10.61 17.10 9.26
CA SER A 102 -11.30 17.08 10.55
C SER A 102 -10.30 16.79 11.67
N LEU A 103 -10.68 17.10 12.92
CA LEU A 103 -9.84 16.74 14.07
C LEU A 103 -9.55 15.23 14.12
N LEU A 104 -10.55 14.41 13.79
CA LEU A 104 -10.38 12.95 13.76
C LEU A 104 -9.38 12.52 12.71
N SER A 105 -9.50 13.00 11.45
CA SER A 105 -8.56 12.64 10.37
C SER A 105 -7.16 13.16 10.65
N ARG A 106 -7.02 14.37 11.26
CA ARG A 106 -5.72 14.87 11.71
C ARG A 106 -5.07 13.89 12.70
N THR A 107 -5.80 13.49 13.75
CA THR A 107 -5.31 12.56 14.76
C THR A 107 -4.93 11.20 14.16
N GLU A 108 -5.72 10.67 13.21
CA GLU A 108 -5.39 9.42 12.53
C GLU A 108 -4.09 9.50 11.73
N ILE A 109 -3.86 10.60 10.99
CA ILE A 109 -2.63 10.84 10.23
C ILE A 109 -1.43 10.98 11.16
N GLU A 110 -1.55 11.78 12.23
CA GLU A 110 -0.49 11.98 13.22
C GLU A 110 -0.11 10.67 13.95
N THR A 111 -1.12 9.88 14.32
CA THR A 111 -0.89 8.57 14.96
C THR A 111 -0.14 7.62 14.04
N ALA A 112 -0.57 7.50 12.79
CA ALA A 112 0.10 6.64 11.82
C ALA A 112 1.54 7.10 11.53
N GLN A 113 1.79 8.41 11.51
CA GLN A 113 3.14 8.95 11.39
C GLN A 113 4.01 8.65 12.61
N ALA A 114 3.46 8.77 13.81
CA ALA A 114 4.20 8.42 15.03
C ALA A 114 4.62 6.94 15.03
N ASP A 115 3.75 6.05 14.53
CA ASP A 115 4.09 4.63 14.34
C ASP A 115 5.20 4.44 13.30
N CYS A 116 5.20 5.21 12.18
CA CYS A 116 6.29 5.21 11.20
C CYS A 116 7.63 5.59 11.85
N VAL A 117 7.66 6.70 12.60
CA VAL A 117 8.88 7.18 13.28
C VAL A 117 9.38 6.14 14.27
N SER A 118 8.48 5.62 15.13
CA SER A 118 8.85 4.59 16.12
C SER A 118 9.42 3.33 15.49
N ALA A 119 8.83 2.85 14.39
CA ALA A 119 9.32 1.66 13.68
C ALA A 119 10.66 1.94 12.99
N ALA A 120 10.84 3.12 12.38
CA ALA A 120 12.08 3.53 11.73
C ALA A 120 13.24 3.63 12.73
N GLU A 121 13.02 4.26 13.89
CA GLU A 121 14.04 4.39 14.95
C GLU A 121 14.51 3.03 15.48
N LYS A 122 13.60 2.03 15.53
CA LYS A 122 13.91 0.66 15.93
C LYS A 122 14.58 -0.15 14.81
N GLY A 123 14.53 0.32 13.55
CA GLY A 123 14.92 -0.46 12.38
C GLY A 123 14.01 -1.64 12.09
N ASP A 124 12.78 -1.61 12.62
CA ASP A 124 11.77 -2.65 12.38
C ASP A 124 11.08 -2.41 11.02
N ARG A 125 11.68 -3.02 9.99
CA ARG A 125 11.20 -2.90 8.61
C ARG A 125 9.75 -3.36 8.45
N ALA A 126 9.37 -4.47 9.10
CA ALA A 126 8.02 -5.01 8.96
C ALA A 126 6.98 -4.08 9.60
N ALA A 127 7.25 -3.58 10.80
CA ALA A 127 6.40 -2.59 11.45
C ALA A 127 6.33 -1.29 10.64
N TYR A 128 7.47 -0.84 10.07
CA TYR A 128 7.52 0.36 9.24
C TYR A 128 6.64 0.24 7.98
N LEU A 129 6.71 -0.87 7.26
CA LEU A 129 5.89 -1.08 6.06
C LEU A 129 4.39 -1.01 6.38
N ARG A 130 3.97 -1.61 7.50
CA ARG A 130 2.57 -1.53 7.96
C ARG A 130 2.17 -0.11 8.35
N ALA A 131 3.00 0.59 9.12
CA ALA A 131 2.75 1.96 9.55
C ALA A 131 2.70 2.93 8.36
N ASN A 132 3.64 2.81 7.41
CA ASN A 132 3.67 3.59 6.19
C ASN A 132 2.44 3.36 5.30
N GLU A 133 1.93 2.14 5.25
CA GLU A 133 0.66 1.85 4.58
C GLU A 133 -0.51 2.51 5.32
N ALA A 134 -0.57 2.39 6.66
CA ALA A 134 -1.61 3.01 7.48
C ALA A 134 -1.63 4.53 7.35
N PHE A 135 -0.45 5.16 7.24
CA PHE A 135 -0.29 6.61 7.02
C PHE A 135 -0.97 7.08 5.72
N HIS A 136 -0.64 6.46 4.60
CA HIS A 136 -1.27 6.83 3.33
C HIS A 136 -2.78 6.52 3.33
N GLN A 137 -3.19 5.40 3.91
CA GLN A 137 -4.61 5.05 4.07
C GLN A 137 -5.37 6.08 4.92
N ALA A 138 -4.75 6.68 5.94
CA ALA A 138 -5.36 7.74 6.72
C ALA A 138 -5.63 9.00 5.86
N ILE A 139 -4.67 9.38 5.00
CA ILE A 139 -4.85 10.49 4.04
C ILE A 139 -5.99 10.17 3.05
N TYR A 140 -6.08 8.93 2.54
CA TYR A 140 -7.14 8.54 1.63
C TYR A 140 -8.53 8.59 2.30
N ARG A 141 -8.65 8.13 3.55
CA ARG A 141 -9.90 8.25 4.32
C ARG A 141 -10.27 9.70 4.58
N ALA A 142 -9.29 10.58 4.82
CA ALA A 142 -9.51 12.01 5.05
C ALA A 142 -10.13 12.72 3.83
N THR A 143 -10.08 12.12 2.62
CA THR A 143 -10.81 12.63 1.46
C THR A 143 -12.33 12.67 1.66
N GLY A 144 -12.88 11.85 2.58
CA GLY A 144 -14.31 11.65 2.74
C GLY A 144 -14.99 11.05 1.49
N ASN A 145 -14.21 10.53 0.54
CA ASN A 145 -14.71 9.90 -0.68
C ASN A 145 -14.17 8.46 -0.79
N PRO A 146 -15.02 7.43 -0.55
CA PRO A 146 -14.57 6.05 -0.53
C PRO A 146 -14.04 5.56 -1.88
N TYR A 147 -14.50 6.10 -3.00
CA TYR A 147 -14.03 5.71 -4.34
C TYR A 147 -12.59 6.14 -4.58
N PHE A 148 -12.20 7.37 -4.16
CA PHE A 148 -10.80 7.79 -4.22
C PHE A 148 -9.92 6.93 -3.32
N ALA A 149 -10.38 6.64 -2.11
CA ALA A 149 -9.64 5.78 -1.18
C ALA A 149 -9.45 4.36 -1.74
N GLU A 150 -10.46 3.79 -2.38
CA GLU A 150 -10.39 2.46 -3.00
C GLU A 150 -9.39 2.44 -4.15
N ILE A 151 -9.49 3.36 -5.11
CA ILE A 151 -8.59 3.43 -6.27
C ILE A 151 -7.14 3.66 -5.83
N ALA A 152 -6.89 4.60 -4.90
CA ALA A 152 -5.55 4.86 -4.38
C ALA A 152 -4.96 3.61 -3.70
N SER A 153 -5.78 2.90 -2.91
CA SER A 153 -5.37 1.65 -2.25
C SER A 153 -5.02 0.55 -3.24
N GLU A 154 -5.79 0.39 -4.32
CA GLU A 154 -5.49 -0.60 -5.37
C GLU A 154 -4.13 -0.36 -6.03
N PHE A 155 -3.84 0.88 -6.48
CA PHE A 155 -2.54 1.20 -7.07
C PHE A 155 -1.41 0.99 -6.07
N ARG A 156 -1.64 1.36 -4.82
CA ARG A 156 -0.65 1.21 -3.77
C ARG A 156 -0.35 -0.27 -3.48
N GLN A 157 -1.35 -1.14 -3.49
CA GLN A 157 -1.19 -2.59 -3.33
C GLN A 157 -0.42 -3.21 -4.50
N ARG A 158 -0.75 -2.85 -5.75
CA ARG A 158 -0.05 -3.32 -6.95
C ARG A 158 1.44 -2.98 -6.94
N THR A 159 1.78 -1.79 -6.45
CA THR A 159 3.18 -1.31 -6.40
C THR A 159 3.92 -1.73 -5.12
N GLY A 160 3.23 -2.33 -4.16
CA GLY A 160 3.76 -2.72 -2.86
C GLY A 160 5.09 -3.48 -2.92
N PRO A 161 5.19 -4.60 -3.67
CA PRO A 161 6.42 -5.40 -3.75
C PRO A 161 7.63 -4.61 -4.28
N PHE A 162 7.38 -3.68 -5.20
CA PHE A 162 8.41 -2.82 -5.78
C PHE A 162 8.84 -1.72 -4.81
N ARG A 163 7.88 -1.10 -4.11
CA ARG A 163 8.13 -0.08 -3.08
C ARG A 163 8.85 -0.65 -1.86
N ALA A 164 8.54 -1.89 -1.47
CA ALA A 164 9.17 -2.54 -0.32
C ALA A 164 10.70 -2.67 -0.46
N LYS A 165 11.21 -2.84 -1.69
CA LYS A 165 12.64 -2.97 -1.94
C LYS A 165 13.46 -1.74 -1.58
N LYS A 166 12.87 -0.53 -1.64
CA LYS A 166 13.56 0.72 -1.26
C LYS A 166 13.83 0.84 0.25
N PHE A 167 13.19 0.04 1.07
CA PHE A 167 13.31 0.04 2.52
C PHE A 167 14.27 -1.07 2.99
N ALA A 168 15.51 -1.03 2.54
CA ALA A 168 16.50 -2.06 2.81
C ALA A 168 17.27 -1.81 4.12
N THR A 169 17.50 -0.54 4.48
CA THR A 169 18.28 -0.14 5.64
C THR A 169 17.45 0.67 6.63
N LYS A 170 17.94 0.79 7.86
CA LYS A 170 17.32 1.67 8.88
C LYS A 170 17.30 3.12 8.43
N GLU A 171 18.33 3.58 7.75
CA GLU A 171 18.46 4.93 7.20
C GLU A 171 17.35 5.21 6.17
N ASP A 172 17.02 4.22 5.31
CA ASP A 172 15.94 4.36 4.34
C ASP A 172 14.59 4.58 5.05
N LEU A 173 14.36 3.88 6.17
CA LEU A 173 13.14 4.03 6.98
C LEU A 173 13.07 5.43 7.60
N ILE A 174 14.17 5.89 8.19
CA ILE A 174 14.26 7.21 8.84
C ILE A 174 14.00 8.33 7.82
N VAL A 175 14.69 8.30 6.68
CA VAL A 175 14.53 9.30 5.61
C VAL A 175 13.10 9.32 5.10
N SER A 176 12.48 8.16 4.93
CA SER A 176 11.09 8.09 4.47
C SER A 176 10.11 8.64 5.51
N ALA A 177 10.31 8.35 6.81
CA ALA A 177 9.49 8.90 7.88
C ALA A 177 9.63 10.44 7.99
N GLN A 178 10.83 10.97 7.81
CA GLN A 178 11.08 12.41 7.79
C GLN A 178 10.38 13.12 6.61
N ASN A 179 10.36 12.49 5.43
CA ASN A 179 9.67 13.04 4.27
C ASN A 179 8.13 13.15 4.48
N HIS A 180 7.56 12.36 5.38
CA HIS A 180 6.16 12.49 5.75
C HIS A 180 5.87 13.79 6.55
N GLU A 181 6.80 14.31 7.32
CA GLU A 181 6.59 15.52 8.15
C GLU A 181 6.27 16.73 7.28
N ALA A 182 7.01 16.93 6.18
CA ALA A 182 6.74 18.01 5.25
C ALA A 182 5.34 17.85 4.63
N LEU A 183 5.00 16.64 4.18
CA LEU A 183 3.69 16.33 3.61
C LEU A 183 2.55 16.58 4.60
N ILE A 184 2.70 16.20 5.86
CA ILE A 184 1.70 16.43 6.93
C ILE A 184 1.49 17.92 7.14
N ASN A 185 2.56 18.70 7.28
CA ASN A 185 2.48 20.15 7.46
C ASN A 185 1.73 20.81 6.31
N ASP A 186 1.99 20.37 5.09
CA ASP A 186 1.35 20.92 3.89
C ASP A 186 -0.14 20.53 3.80
N ILE A 187 -0.50 19.29 4.17
CA ILE A 187 -1.92 18.89 4.26
C ILE A 187 -2.64 19.68 5.36
N PHE A 188 -1.97 19.90 6.49
CA PHE A 188 -2.55 20.58 7.64
C PHE A 188 -2.58 22.11 7.49
N SER A 189 -1.91 22.68 6.50
CA SER A 189 -2.02 24.10 6.15
C SER A 189 -3.39 24.46 5.57
N GLU A 190 -4.21 23.46 5.21
CA GLU A 190 -5.51 23.61 4.56
C GLU A 190 -5.43 24.26 3.18
N ASP A 191 -4.22 24.49 2.65
CA ASP A 191 -4.01 24.89 1.26
C ASP A 191 -3.98 23.65 0.37
N SER A 192 -5.07 23.45 -0.35
CA SER A 192 -5.24 22.28 -1.20
C SER A 192 -4.26 22.19 -2.37
N GLY A 193 -3.75 23.32 -2.86
CA GLY A 193 -2.74 23.37 -3.91
C GLY A 193 -1.38 22.95 -3.39
N VAL A 194 -1.00 23.45 -2.22
CA VAL A 194 0.25 23.09 -1.51
C VAL A 194 0.24 21.60 -1.18
N ALA A 195 -0.84 21.09 -0.59
CA ALA A 195 -0.97 19.66 -0.25
C ALA A 195 -0.86 18.75 -1.47
N SER A 196 -1.48 19.11 -2.59
CA SER A 196 -1.39 18.36 -3.85
C SER A 196 0.04 18.29 -4.38
N ASN A 197 0.73 19.43 -4.43
CA ASN A 197 2.11 19.51 -4.92
C ASN A 197 3.09 18.77 -4.01
N SER A 198 2.90 18.89 -2.69
CA SER A 198 3.71 18.17 -1.70
C SER A 198 3.60 16.66 -1.87
N MET A 199 2.38 16.13 -2.07
CA MET A 199 2.19 14.71 -2.35
C MET A 199 2.85 14.29 -3.66
N ARG A 200 2.77 15.07 -4.74
CA ARG A 200 3.48 14.77 -6.00
C ARG A 200 4.98 14.64 -5.78
N THR A 201 5.60 15.62 -5.12
CA THR A 201 7.03 15.61 -4.81
C THR A 201 7.42 14.41 -3.95
N HIS A 202 6.60 14.08 -2.93
CA HIS A 202 6.79 12.91 -2.09
C HIS A 202 6.77 11.61 -2.90
N MET A 203 5.80 11.48 -3.82
CA MET A 203 5.65 10.30 -4.65
C MET A 203 6.73 10.18 -5.72
N GLU A 204 7.14 11.28 -6.37
CA GLU A 204 8.25 11.32 -7.32
C GLU A 204 9.57 10.89 -6.67
N THR A 205 9.87 11.43 -5.48
CA THR A 205 11.04 11.03 -4.69
C THR A 205 11.01 9.54 -4.38
N SER A 206 9.85 9.03 -3.98
CA SER A 206 9.63 7.60 -3.74
C SER A 206 9.87 6.76 -4.99
N PHE A 207 9.35 7.17 -6.14
CA PHE A 207 9.51 6.46 -7.42
C PHE A 207 10.95 6.41 -7.88
N LEU A 208 11.68 7.52 -7.80
CA LEU A 208 13.11 7.55 -8.14
C LEU A 208 13.92 6.56 -7.31
N GLN A 209 13.58 6.36 -6.04
CA GLN A 209 14.18 5.33 -5.19
C GLN A 209 13.81 3.92 -5.65
N VAL A 210 12.53 3.69 -6.02
CA VAL A 210 12.08 2.39 -6.56
C VAL A 210 12.83 2.03 -7.84
N LEU A 211 13.03 2.98 -8.76
CA LEU A 211 13.77 2.74 -10.01
C LEU A 211 15.25 2.40 -9.83
N LYS A 212 15.86 2.79 -8.70
CA LYS A 212 17.26 2.47 -8.39
C LYS A 212 17.44 1.03 -7.91
N VAL A 213 16.39 0.43 -7.36
CA VAL A 213 16.45 -0.90 -6.71
C VAL A 213 15.69 -2.00 -7.47
N ASN A 214 14.98 -1.66 -8.55
CA ASN A 214 14.27 -2.55 -9.47
C ASN A 214 14.83 -2.40 -10.89
#